data_ed081fdbdde964a282638df63a9e0265
#
_entry.id   ed081fdbdde964a282638df63a9e0265
#
_cell.length_a   1.000
_cell.length_b   1.000
_cell.length_c   1.000
_cell.angle_alpha   90.00
_cell.angle_beta   90.00
_cell.angle_gamma   90.00
#
_symmetry.space_group_name_H-M   'P 1'
#
loop_
_entity.id
_entity.type
_entity.pdbx_description
1 polymer ?
#
loop_
_entity_poly.entity_id
_entity_poly.type
_entity_poly.pdbx_seq_one_letter_code
_entity_poly.pdbx_strand_id
1 'polypeptide(L)' 'MTKIQWFQNPKNLRNSTSADGRWSITCLYAGRYELYDIQERTVIGYYQNETLAKLAAEENI' A
#
# COMPACT_ATOMS: atom_id res chain seq x y z
N MET A 1 9.09 -15.13 -8.53
CA MET A 1 8.80 -13.73 -8.19
C MET A 1 7.43 -13.63 -7.54
N THR A 2 7.39 -13.12 -6.36
CA THR A 2 6.13 -13.00 -5.62
C THR A 2 5.43 -11.71 -6.01
N LYS A 3 4.15 -11.82 -6.36
CA LYS A 3 3.35 -10.66 -6.70
C LYS A 3 2.24 -10.49 -5.67
N ILE A 4 2.19 -9.30 -5.08
CA ILE A 4 1.18 -9.01 -4.08
C ILE A 4 -0.13 -8.72 -4.78
N GLN A 5 -1.21 -9.32 -4.30
CA GLN A 5 -2.56 -8.98 -4.75
C GLN A 5 -3.13 -7.91 -3.83
N TRP A 6 -3.79 -6.93 -4.43
CA TRP A 6 -4.32 -5.78 -3.72
C TRP A 6 -5.82 -5.69 -3.88
N PHE A 7 -6.49 -5.30 -2.81
CA PHE A 7 -7.93 -5.10 -2.81
C PHE A 7 -8.24 -3.69 -2.35
N GLN A 8 -9.04 -2.99 -3.14
CA GLN A 8 -9.49 -1.66 -2.77
C GLN A 8 -10.61 -1.78 -1.75
N ASN A 9 -10.54 -0.95 -0.69
CA ASN A 9 -11.57 -0.97 0.34
C ASN A 9 -12.87 -0.39 -0.23
N PRO A 10 -13.97 -1.18 -0.27
CA PRO A 10 -15.22 -0.70 -0.86
C PRO A 10 -15.84 0.47 -0.11
N LYS A 11 -15.50 0.64 1.17
CA LYS A 11 -16.03 1.75 1.97
C LYS A 11 -15.11 2.96 1.94
N ASN A 12 -13.87 2.79 1.51
CA ASN A 12 -12.91 3.88 1.41
C ASN A 12 -12.01 3.61 0.21
N LEU A 13 -12.38 4.16 -0.93
CA LEU A 13 -11.69 3.92 -2.19
C LEU A 13 -10.27 4.48 -2.21
N ARG A 14 -9.91 5.29 -1.21
CA ARG A 14 -8.54 5.80 -1.08
C ARG A 14 -7.61 4.83 -0.37
N ASN A 15 -8.12 3.68 0.06
CA ASN A 15 -7.35 2.69 0.78
C ASN A 15 -7.34 1.38 0.03
N SER A 16 -6.15 0.78 -0.09
CA SER A 16 -5.97 -0.55 -0.67
C SER A 16 -5.19 -1.39 0.33
N THR A 17 -5.56 -2.65 0.48
CA THR A 17 -4.89 -3.56 1.40
C THR A 17 -4.43 -4.79 0.63
N SER A 18 -3.25 -5.30 0.95
CA SER A 18 -2.76 -6.53 0.33
C SER A 18 -3.58 -7.74 0.80
N ALA A 19 -3.65 -8.75 -0.05
CA ALA A 19 -4.45 -9.95 0.22
C ALA A 19 -4.00 -10.68 1.49
N ASP A 20 -2.70 -10.64 1.79
CA ASP A 20 -2.15 -11.28 2.98
C ASP A 20 -2.33 -10.43 4.25
N GLY A 21 -2.90 -9.23 4.12
CA GLY A 21 -3.15 -8.35 5.25
C GLY A 21 -1.93 -7.63 5.79
N ARG A 22 -0.80 -7.73 5.10
CA ARG A 22 0.43 -7.12 5.60
C ARG A 22 0.58 -5.64 5.24
N TRP A 23 0.12 -5.25 4.04
CA TRP A 23 0.40 -3.91 3.53
C TRP A 23 -0.87 -3.11 3.35
N SER A 24 -0.79 -1.82 3.60
CA SER A 24 -1.90 -0.90 3.36
C SER A 24 -1.37 0.32 2.62
N ILE A 25 -2.08 0.73 1.58
CA ILE A 25 -1.76 1.94 0.84
C ILE A 25 -2.93 2.90 0.98
N THR A 26 -2.66 4.11 1.45
CA THR A 26 -3.69 5.13 1.62
C THR A 26 -3.35 6.35 0.79
N CYS A 27 -4.31 6.80 -0.02
CA CYS A 27 -4.17 8.05 -0.74
C CYS A 27 -4.50 9.20 0.22
N LEU A 28 -3.48 9.96 0.61
CA LEU A 28 -3.66 11.10 1.50
C LEU A 28 -4.23 12.29 0.74
N TYR A 29 -3.71 12.50 -0.46
CA TYR A 29 -4.20 13.48 -1.43
C TYR A 29 -3.54 13.20 -2.77
N ALA A 30 -3.94 13.91 -3.81
CA ALA A 30 -3.39 13.69 -5.15
C ALA A 30 -1.87 13.80 -5.13
N GLY A 31 -1.19 12.78 -5.63
CA GLY A 31 0.26 12.75 -5.68
C GLY A 31 0.93 12.33 -4.38
N ARG A 32 0.18 11.86 -3.39
CA ARG A 32 0.79 11.38 -2.16
C ARG A 32 0.07 10.16 -1.62
N TYR A 33 0.77 9.04 -1.63
CA TYR A 33 0.27 7.75 -1.18
C TYR A 33 1.18 7.23 -0.07
N GLU A 34 0.57 6.81 1.03
CA GLU A 34 1.29 6.27 2.19
C GLU A 34 1.30 4.74 2.11
N LEU A 35 2.48 4.15 2.18
CA LEU A 35 2.62 2.70 2.31
C LEU A 35 2.88 2.36 3.77
N TYR A 36 2.01 1.57 4.35
CA TYR A 36 2.08 1.19 5.75
C TYR A 36 2.24 -0.32 5.89
N ASP A 37 3.18 -0.74 6.73
CA ASP A 37 3.39 -2.14 7.07
C ASP A 37 2.55 -2.46 8.30
N ILE A 38 1.44 -3.15 8.09
CA ILE A 38 0.51 -3.48 9.18
C ILE A 38 1.15 -4.45 10.18
N GLN A 39 1.96 -5.38 9.68
CA GLN A 39 2.62 -6.36 10.53
C GLN A 39 3.62 -5.72 11.48
N GLU A 40 4.44 -4.81 10.97
CA GLU A 40 5.46 -4.12 11.76
C GLU A 40 4.96 -2.80 12.36
N ARG A 41 3.74 -2.40 12.01
CA ARG A 41 3.10 -1.18 12.51
C ARG A 41 3.95 0.06 12.25
N THR A 42 4.48 0.15 11.04
CA THR A 42 5.35 1.26 10.69
C THR A 42 5.07 1.75 9.28
N VAL A 43 5.22 3.05 9.07
CA VAL A 43 5.12 3.64 7.74
C VAL A 43 6.41 3.37 7.00
N ILE A 44 6.30 2.76 5.81
CA ILE A 44 7.47 2.47 4.97
C ILE A 44 7.91 3.72 4.22
N GLY A 45 6.94 4.48 3.70
CA GLY A 45 7.27 5.68 2.97
C GLY A 45 6.06 6.29 2.29
N TYR A 46 6.32 7.35 1.55
CA TYR A 46 5.31 8.08 0.79
C TYR A 46 5.71 8.09 -0.67
N TYR A 47 4.73 7.92 -1.55
CA TYR A 47 4.97 7.75 -2.98
C TYR A 47 4.03 8.64 -3.78
N GLN A 48 4.47 8.98 -4.98
CA GLN A 48 3.75 9.91 -5.84
C GLN A 48 2.47 9.30 -6.42
N ASN A 49 2.44 7.98 -6.58
CA ASN A 49 1.27 7.28 -7.09
C ASN A 49 1.19 5.89 -6.47
N GLU A 50 0.03 5.25 -6.66
CA GLU A 50 -0.24 3.95 -6.09
C GLU A 50 0.69 2.87 -6.63
N THR A 51 1.03 2.93 -7.91
CA THR A 51 1.91 1.95 -8.54
C THR A 51 3.27 1.92 -7.86
N LEU A 52 3.84 3.10 -7.58
CA LEU A 52 5.14 3.17 -6.90
C LEU A 52 5.07 2.61 -5.49
N ALA A 53 3.96 2.88 -4.78
CA ALA A 53 3.78 2.32 -3.44
C ALA A 53 3.70 0.80 -3.48
N LYS A 54 2.98 0.25 -4.46
CA LYS A 54 2.88 -1.21 -4.62
C LYS A 54 4.22 -1.84 -4.92
N LEU A 55 5.01 -1.21 -5.79
CA LEU A 55 6.35 -1.71 -6.10
C LEU A 55 7.24 -1.69 -4.88
N ALA A 56 7.16 -0.65 -4.07
CA ALA A 56 7.94 -0.56 -2.84
C ALA A 56 7.58 -1.69 -1.87
N ALA A 57 6.29 -2.03 -1.76
CA ALA A 57 5.86 -3.15 -0.93
C ALA A 57 6.45 -4.47 -1.44
N GLU A 58 6.43 -4.68 -2.76
CA GLU A 58 6.98 -5.90 -3.35
C GLU A 58 8.47 -6.03 -3.12
N GLU A 59 9.18 -4.91 -3.08
CA GLU A 59 10.62 -4.91 -2.81
C GLU A 59 10.96 -5.23 -1.36
N ASN A 60 9.99 -5.13 -0.47
CA ASN A 60 10.19 -5.39 0.96
C ASN A 60 9.78 -6.81 1.38
N ILE A 61 9.54 -7.68 0.43
CA ILE A 61 9.18 -9.07 0.74
C ILE A 61 10.42 -9.93 0.95
#